data_ac4f3b46ff639772b58ef0acf1ec8eda
#
_entry.id   ac4f3b46ff639772b58ef0acf1ec8eda
#
_cell.length_a   1.000
_cell.length_b   1.000
_cell.length_c   1.000
_cell.angle_alpha   90.00
_cell.angle_beta   90.00
_cell.angle_gamma   90.00
#
_symmetry.space_group_name_H-M   'P 1'
#
loop_
_entity.id
_entity.type
_entity.pdbx_description
1 polymer ?
#
loop_
_entity_poly.entity_id
_entity_poly.type
_entity_poly.pdbx_seq_one_letter_code
_entity_poly.pdbx_strand_id
1 'polypeptide(L)'
;MAASVHVSYPAPGVGLLVLDNPPKNFGSYELLQALENALDEVKAKRCLAVVLASDVPGYFMAHAWLPDIINAYDDPTAISGDPLLWRRVTNELERGPFISISCNHAQAWGGGAELSWACNLRTAGASATYAQIEVALGVIPGGGGTVRLSRLVGQSKAMEIMVSGEPLSAEELYRVGGVNRLYPDAELRERTIEWAALITSRPRRAVLANKRGLLQAWDVDNENALRLEGFIFNSLMTPDEIERFRLIQSRYDAGADSWQAYELPTERTGRP
;
A
#
# COMPACT_ATOMS: atom_id res chain seq x y z
N MET A 1 -5.90 -23.08 -12.80
CA MET A 1 -7.04 -22.37 -12.16
C MET A 1 -7.01 -20.95 -12.69
N ALA A 2 -8.16 -20.29 -12.83
CA ALA A 2 -8.20 -18.87 -13.22
C ALA A 2 -7.59 -18.03 -12.11
N ALA A 3 -6.95 -16.90 -12.48
CA ALA A 3 -6.42 -15.95 -11.52
C ALA A 3 -7.54 -15.32 -10.69
N SER A 4 -7.38 -15.21 -9.39
CA SER A 4 -8.39 -14.68 -8.47
C SER A 4 -7.81 -13.84 -7.35
N VAL A 5 -8.68 -13.06 -6.70
CA VAL A 5 -8.37 -12.32 -5.47
C VAL A 5 -9.46 -12.63 -4.44
N HIS A 6 -9.06 -13.24 -3.34
CA HIS A 6 -9.98 -13.55 -2.25
C HIS A 6 -10.13 -12.36 -1.32
N VAL A 7 -11.38 -11.95 -1.08
CA VAL A 7 -11.69 -10.80 -0.21
C VAL A 7 -12.23 -11.29 1.12
N SER A 8 -11.73 -10.74 2.23
CA SER A 8 -12.25 -10.99 3.57
C SER A 8 -12.11 -9.76 4.46
N TYR A 9 -12.78 -9.76 5.61
CA TYR A 9 -12.86 -8.61 6.53
C TYR A 9 -12.47 -9.03 7.96
N PRO A 10 -11.15 -9.22 8.22
CA PRO A 10 -10.66 -9.81 9.47
C PRO A 10 -10.82 -8.92 10.71
N ALA A 11 -11.03 -7.62 10.52
CA ALA A 11 -11.26 -6.66 11.60
C ALA A 11 -12.16 -5.51 11.13
N PRO A 12 -12.79 -4.75 12.03
CA PRO A 12 -13.63 -3.60 11.67
C PRO A 12 -12.88 -2.59 10.81
N GLY A 13 -13.42 -2.29 9.61
CA GLY A 13 -12.83 -1.34 8.67
C GLY A 13 -11.59 -1.83 7.93
N VAL A 14 -11.18 -3.09 8.09
CA VAL A 14 -10.05 -3.72 7.42
C VAL A 14 -10.54 -4.67 6.34
N GLY A 15 -10.13 -4.45 5.09
CA GLY A 15 -10.23 -5.41 3.99
C GLY A 15 -8.91 -6.17 3.80
N LEU A 16 -8.98 -7.48 3.63
CA LEU A 16 -7.85 -8.33 3.26
C LEU A 16 -8.09 -8.88 1.86
N LEU A 17 -7.17 -8.56 0.96
CA LEU A 17 -7.15 -9.02 -0.44
C LEU A 17 -5.99 -10.00 -0.60
N VAL A 18 -6.31 -11.24 -0.96
CA VAL A 18 -5.29 -12.29 -1.12
C VAL A 18 -5.19 -12.67 -2.59
N LEU A 19 -4.05 -12.39 -3.18
CA LEU A 19 -3.73 -12.75 -4.57
C LEU A 19 -3.56 -14.27 -4.69
N ASP A 20 -4.21 -14.87 -5.69
CA ASP A 20 -4.14 -16.30 -5.97
C ASP A 20 -4.08 -16.55 -7.49
N ASN A 21 -2.87 -16.65 -8.02
CA ASN A 21 -2.56 -16.97 -9.41
C ASN A 21 -1.34 -17.92 -9.48
N PRO A 22 -1.50 -19.19 -9.02
CA PRO A 22 -0.40 -20.14 -9.02
C PRO A 22 0.11 -20.42 -10.45
N PRO A 23 1.39 -20.83 -10.62
CA PRO A 23 2.31 -21.21 -9.53
C PRO A 23 3.09 -20.04 -8.91
N LYS A 24 3.13 -18.83 -9.48
CA LYS A 24 4.05 -17.76 -9.09
C LYS A 24 3.39 -16.38 -8.93
N ASN A 25 2.09 -16.30 -8.92
CA ASN A 25 1.37 -15.02 -8.86
C ASN A 25 1.85 -14.01 -9.93
N PHE A 26 2.00 -14.43 -11.17
CA PHE A 26 2.33 -13.49 -12.23
C PHE A 26 1.25 -12.41 -12.36
N GLY A 27 1.67 -11.15 -12.50
CA GLY A 27 0.79 -10.00 -12.69
C GLY A 27 0.21 -9.97 -14.11
N SER A 28 -0.75 -10.85 -14.40
CA SER A 28 -1.50 -10.91 -15.65
C SER A 28 -2.66 -9.92 -15.66
N TYR A 29 -3.18 -9.58 -16.84
CA TYR A 29 -4.41 -8.78 -16.96
C TYR A 29 -5.58 -9.41 -16.18
N GLU A 30 -5.69 -10.74 -16.17
CA GLU A 30 -6.74 -11.46 -15.44
C GLU A 30 -6.62 -11.23 -13.93
N LEU A 31 -5.40 -11.36 -13.34
CA LEU A 31 -5.18 -11.11 -11.92
C LEU A 31 -5.41 -9.63 -11.57
N LEU A 32 -4.97 -8.73 -12.42
CA LEU A 32 -5.16 -7.28 -12.20
C LEU A 32 -6.63 -6.88 -12.27
N GLN A 33 -7.41 -7.50 -13.18
CA GLN A 33 -8.86 -7.25 -13.23
C GLN A 33 -9.57 -7.80 -11.99
N ALA A 34 -9.16 -8.98 -11.50
CA ALA A 34 -9.66 -9.51 -10.23
C ALA A 34 -9.31 -8.59 -9.05
N LEU A 35 -8.10 -8.01 -9.05
CA LEU A 35 -7.68 -7.05 -8.02
C LEU A 35 -8.45 -5.73 -8.11
N GLU A 36 -8.71 -5.20 -9.32
CA GLU A 36 -9.55 -4.01 -9.50
C GLU A 36 -10.95 -4.21 -8.93
N ASN A 37 -11.59 -5.35 -9.26
CA ASN A 37 -12.91 -5.72 -8.73
C ASN A 37 -12.90 -5.83 -7.19
N ALA A 38 -11.87 -6.45 -6.62
CA ALA A 38 -11.71 -6.55 -5.16
C ALA A 38 -11.49 -5.17 -4.49
N LEU A 39 -10.76 -4.25 -5.13
CA LEU A 39 -10.61 -2.88 -4.66
C LEU A 39 -11.94 -2.13 -4.69
N ASP A 40 -12.78 -2.34 -5.71
CA ASP A 40 -14.12 -1.76 -5.76
C ASP A 40 -15.02 -2.30 -4.63
N GLU A 41 -14.93 -3.60 -4.33
CA GLU A 41 -15.67 -4.20 -3.22
C GLU A 41 -15.30 -3.57 -1.86
N VAL A 42 -14.01 -3.47 -1.53
CA VAL A 42 -13.58 -2.88 -0.24
C VAL A 42 -13.89 -1.38 -0.15
N LYS A 43 -13.94 -0.66 -1.28
CA LYS A 43 -14.44 0.73 -1.33
C LYS A 43 -15.94 0.80 -1.02
N ALA A 44 -16.74 -0.06 -1.64
CA ALA A 44 -18.17 -0.14 -1.38
C ALA A 44 -18.47 -0.48 0.10
N LYS A 45 -17.65 -1.33 0.72
CA LYS A 45 -17.68 -1.62 2.17
C LYS A 45 -17.08 -0.52 3.05
N ARG A 46 -16.57 0.56 2.45
CA ARG A 46 -15.94 1.70 3.16
C ARG A 46 -14.80 1.28 4.08
N CYS A 47 -14.02 0.26 3.72
CA CYS A 47 -12.80 -0.08 4.45
C CYS A 47 -11.89 1.17 4.58
N LEU A 48 -11.25 1.34 5.73
CA LEU A 48 -10.27 2.40 5.96
C LEU A 48 -8.84 1.90 5.78
N ALA A 49 -8.60 0.61 5.98
CA ALA A 49 -7.34 -0.05 5.65
C ALA A 49 -7.58 -1.26 4.74
N VAL A 50 -6.68 -1.48 3.81
CA VAL A 50 -6.72 -2.62 2.86
C VAL A 50 -5.36 -3.29 2.87
N VAL A 51 -5.31 -4.54 3.29
CA VAL A 51 -4.11 -5.37 3.28
C VAL A 51 -4.10 -6.19 2.01
N LEU A 52 -3.01 -6.10 1.24
CA LEU A 52 -2.76 -6.90 0.04
C LEU A 52 -1.73 -7.97 0.36
N ALA A 53 -2.11 -9.23 0.27
CA ALA A 53 -1.30 -10.39 0.59
C ALA A 53 -1.33 -11.44 -0.53
N SER A 54 -0.62 -12.53 -0.38
CA SER A 54 -0.64 -13.69 -1.25
C SER A 54 -0.63 -14.98 -0.45
N ASP A 55 -1.25 -16.03 -0.97
CA ASP A 55 -1.18 -17.39 -0.45
C ASP A 55 -0.34 -18.33 -1.34
N VAL A 56 0.19 -17.83 -2.48
CA VAL A 56 1.07 -18.62 -3.34
C VAL A 56 2.44 -18.79 -2.67
N PRO A 57 2.85 -20.02 -2.35
CA PRO A 57 4.10 -20.27 -1.64
C PRO A 57 5.31 -19.72 -2.39
N GLY A 58 6.16 -18.95 -1.69
CA GLY A 58 7.37 -18.37 -2.25
C GLY A 58 7.17 -17.10 -3.07
N TYR A 59 5.93 -16.65 -3.27
CA TYR A 59 5.64 -15.50 -4.14
C TYR A 59 4.56 -14.58 -3.57
N PHE A 60 4.91 -13.33 -3.33
CA PHE A 60 3.90 -12.28 -3.27
C PHE A 60 3.38 -12.01 -4.69
N MET A 61 4.28 -11.71 -5.61
CA MET A 61 4.09 -11.68 -7.06
C MET A 61 5.47 -11.76 -7.73
N ALA A 62 5.67 -12.74 -8.63
CA ALA A 62 6.96 -12.96 -9.26
C ALA A 62 7.38 -11.75 -10.13
N HIS A 63 6.54 -11.38 -11.08
CA HIS A 63 6.67 -10.19 -11.95
C HIS A 63 5.42 -10.05 -12.82
N ALA A 64 5.35 -9.02 -13.68
CA ALA A 64 4.31 -8.88 -14.69
C ALA A 64 4.33 -10.09 -15.64
N TRP A 65 3.16 -10.51 -16.13
CA TRP A 65 3.05 -11.64 -17.04
C TRP A 65 3.61 -11.26 -18.42
N LEU A 66 4.81 -11.76 -18.75
CA LEU A 66 5.50 -11.40 -19.99
C LEU A 66 4.71 -11.70 -21.27
N PRO A 67 3.96 -12.82 -21.39
CA PRO A 67 3.12 -13.05 -22.56
C PRO A 67 2.10 -11.94 -22.83
N ASP A 68 1.53 -11.29 -21.80
CA ASP A 68 0.63 -10.16 -22.02
C ASP A 68 1.35 -8.98 -22.67
N ILE A 69 2.61 -8.74 -22.28
CA ILE A 69 3.46 -7.67 -22.83
C ILE A 69 3.88 -8.01 -24.25
N ILE A 70 4.29 -9.26 -24.51
CA ILE A 70 4.69 -9.75 -25.84
C ILE A 70 3.52 -9.66 -26.81
N ASN A 71 2.36 -10.18 -26.42
CA ASN A 71 1.17 -10.16 -27.26
C ASN A 71 0.71 -8.73 -27.59
N ALA A 72 0.81 -7.81 -26.60
CA ALA A 72 0.50 -6.40 -26.84
C ALA A 72 1.46 -5.70 -27.80
N TYR A 73 2.71 -6.16 -27.88
CA TYR A 73 3.70 -5.66 -28.84
C TYR A 73 3.47 -6.25 -30.24
N ASP A 74 3.24 -7.57 -30.33
CA ASP A 74 3.10 -8.28 -31.60
C ASP A 74 1.78 -7.90 -32.30
N ASP A 75 0.70 -7.75 -31.58
CA ASP A 75 -0.60 -7.28 -32.10
C ASP A 75 -1.28 -6.32 -31.11
N PRO A 76 -1.03 -5.00 -31.23
CA PRO A 76 -1.66 -3.99 -30.38
C PRO A 76 -3.21 -3.97 -30.47
N THR A 77 -3.79 -4.61 -31.50
CA THR A 77 -5.25 -4.67 -31.68
C THR A 77 -5.88 -5.91 -31.01
N ALA A 78 -5.08 -6.92 -30.70
CA ALA A 78 -5.49 -8.17 -30.07
C ALA A 78 -5.17 -8.21 -28.56
N ILE A 79 -4.98 -7.04 -27.91
CA ILE A 79 -4.71 -6.96 -26.47
C ILE A 79 -5.87 -7.58 -25.71
N SER A 80 -5.59 -8.65 -24.94
CA SER A 80 -6.60 -9.39 -24.18
C SER A 80 -7.10 -8.64 -22.91
N GLY A 81 -6.60 -7.43 -22.66
CA GLY A 81 -6.95 -6.61 -21.50
C GLY A 81 -6.82 -5.10 -21.76
N ASP A 82 -7.20 -4.29 -20.79
CA ASP A 82 -7.06 -2.84 -20.85
C ASP A 82 -5.61 -2.44 -20.55
N PRO A 83 -4.90 -1.79 -21.48
CA PRO A 83 -3.51 -1.38 -21.29
C PRO A 83 -3.31 -0.37 -20.14
N LEU A 84 -4.39 0.29 -19.67
CA LEU A 84 -4.35 1.20 -18.54
C LEU A 84 -4.65 0.52 -17.19
N LEU A 85 -5.00 -0.76 -17.19
CA LEU A 85 -5.44 -1.48 -15.99
C LEU A 85 -4.36 -1.49 -14.90
N TRP A 86 -3.10 -1.76 -15.26
CA TRP A 86 -1.98 -1.69 -14.31
C TRP A 86 -1.91 -0.33 -13.62
N ARG A 87 -1.97 0.74 -14.41
CA ARG A 87 -1.93 2.10 -13.89
C ARG A 87 -3.15 2.43 -13.01
N ARG A 88 -4.35 1.97 -13.37
CA ARG A 88 -5.55 2.19 -12.54
C ARG A 88 -5.42 1.48 -11.20
N VAL A 89 -5.04 0.19 -11.19
CA VAL A 89 -4.87 -0.60 -9.96
C VAL A 89 -3.80 0.02 -9.05
N THR A 90 -2.63 0.35 -9.59
CA THR A 90 -1.55 0.95 -8.79
C THR A 90 -1.91 2.34 -8.28
N ASN A 91 -2.60 3.16 -9.06
CA ASN A 91 -3.09 4.46 -8.61
C ASN A 91 -4.19 4.32 -7.55
N GLU A 92 -5.07 3.31 -7.65
CA GLU A 92 -6.09 3.07 -6.64
C GLU A 92 -5.46 2.62 -5.31
N LEU A 93 -4.45 1.76 -5.32
CA LEU A 93 -3.69 1.41 -4.12
C LEU A 93 -3.02 2.64 -3.50
N GLU A 94 -2.42 3.50 -4.31
CA GLU A 94 -1.73 4.70 -3.85
C GLU A 94 -2.70 5.78 -3.35
N ARG A 95 -3.75 6.10 -4.11
CA ARG A 95 -4.59 7.30 -3.96
C ARG A 95 -6.03 7.03 -3.52
N GLY A 96 -6.47 5.77 -3.49
CA GLY A 96 -7.83 5.37 -3.11
C GLY A 96 -8.22 5.80 -1.69
N PRO A 97 -9.51 5.73 -1.33
CA PRO A 97 -10.06 6.26 -0.08
C PRO A 97 -9.82 5.35 1.14
N PHE A 98 -8.65 4.72 1.18
CA PHE A 98 -8.19 3.81 2.24
C PHE A 98 -6.66 3.89 2.37
N ILE A 99 -6.09 3.31 3.41
CA ILE A 99 -4.65 3.06 3.55
C ILE A 99 -4.36 1.65 3.06
N SER A 100 -3.64 1.53 1.96
CA SER A 100 -3.19 0.24 1.43
C SER A 100 -1.90 -0.21 2.10
N ILE A 101 -1.81 -1.50 2.44
CA ILE A 101 -0.66 -2.12 3.11
C ILE A 101 -0.30 -3.38 2.34
N SER A 102 0.88 -3.44 1.71
CA SER A 102 1.38 -4.71 1.18
C SER A 102 1.94 -5.57 2.30
N CYS A 103 1.59 -6.86 2.28
CA CYS A 103 1.98 -7.87 3.26
C CYS A 103 2.81 -8.93 2.53
N ASN A 104 4.13 -8.72 2.45
CA ASN A 104 5.02 -9.52 1.61
C ASN A 104 5.69 -10.63 2.41
N HIS A 105 5.34 -11.88 2.14
CA HIS A 105 5.92 -13.04 2.81
C HIS A 105 7.11 -13.65 2.05
N ALA A 106 7.34 -13.25 0.76
CA ALA A 106 8.32 -13.90 -0.10
C ALA A 106 8.76 -12.98 -1.25
N GLN A 107 8.99 -13.54 -2.42
CA GLN A 107 9.43 -12.80 -3.60
C GLN A 107 8.40 -11.78 -4.08
N ALA A 108 8.84 -10.51 -4.21
CA ALA A 108 8.12 -9.41 -4.85
C ALA A 108 9.07 -8.71 -5.83
N TRP A 109 9.14 -9.17 -7.09
CA TRP A 109 10.11 -8.70 -8.07
C TRP A 109 9.44 -8.03 -9.27
N GLY A 110 10.12 -7.13 -9.94
CA GLY A 110 9.57 -6.40 -11.09
C GLY A 110 8.20 -5.83 -10.80
N GLY A 111 7.18 -6.16 -11.59
CA GLY A 111 5.80 -5.75 -11.35
C GLY A 111 5.27 -6.08 -9.94
N GLY A 112 5.73 -7.18 -9.32
CA GLY A 112 5.37 -7.49 -7.92
C GLY A 112 5.95 -6.48 -6.92
N ALA A 113 7.18 -6.02 -7.15
CA ALA A 113 7.76 -4.94 -6.36
C ALA A 113 7.01 -3.62 -6.63
N GLU A 114 6.69 -3.30 -7.89
CA GLU A 114 5.93 -2.10 -8.27
C GLU A 114 4.54 -2.05 -7.64
N LEU A 115 3.85 -3.20 -7.55
CA LEU A 115 2.56 -3.31 -6.86
C LEU A 115 2.71 -3.03 -5.35
N SER A 116 3.78 -3.55 -4.73
CA SER A 116 4.11 -3.26 -3.34
C SER A 116 4.47 -1.78 -3.12
N TRP A 117 5.27 -1.17 -4.02
CA TRP A 117 5.59 0.26 -3.96
C TRP A 117 4.37 1.17 -4.13
N ALA A 118 3.34 0.71 -4.84
CA ALA A 118 2.09 1.44 -4.99
C ALA A 118 1.24 1.46 -3.70
N CYS A 119 1.42 0.50 -2.81
CA CYS A 119 0.78 0.55 -1.50
C CYS A 119 1.33 1.69 -0.64
N ASN A 120 0.49 2.29 0.20
CA ASN A 120 0.91 3.37 1.10
C ASN A 120 1.93 2.89 2.13
N LEU A 121 1.75 1.67 2.65
CA LEU A 121 2.60 1.05 3.66
C LEU A 121 3.00 -0.37 3.23
N ARG A 122 4.08 -0.89 3.81
CA ARG A 122 4.62 -2.23 3.54
C ARG A 122 5.02 -2.91 4.83
N THR A 123 4.55 -4.14 4.99
CA THR A 123 5.06 -5.09 5.97
C THR A 123 5.73 -6.23 5.24
N ALA A 124 6.76 -6.80 5.81
CA ALA A 124 7.48 -7.91 5.22
C ALA A 124 7.84 -8.98 6.25
N GLY A 125 7.83 -10.23 5.82
CA GLY A 125 8.45 -11.32 6.52
C GLY A 125 9.97 -11.27 6.40
N ALA A 126 10.67 -11.95 7.31
CA ALA A 126 12.12 -11.97 7.33
C ALA A 126 12.72 -12.59 6.05
N SER A 127 12.01 -13.52 5.41
CA SER A 127 12.42 -14.19 4.17
C SER A 127 12.07 -13.42 2.89
N ALA A 128 11.32 -12.32 2.99
CA ALA A 128 10.88 -11.58 1.81
C ALA A 128 12.03 -10.89 1.08
N THR A 129 11.94 -10.90 -0.26
CA THR A 129 12.91 -10.27 -1.15
C THR A 129 12.21 -9.37 -2.17
N TYR A 130 12.91 -8.32 -2.59
CA TYR A 130 12.43 -7.35 -3.56
C TYR A 130 13.49 -7.11 -4.63
N ALA A 131 13.07 -6.92 -5.89
CA ALA A 131 13.98 -6.56 -6.97
C ALA A 131 13.26 -5.76 -8.06
N GLN A 132 14.00 -4.88 -8.74
CA GLN A 132 13.58 -4.28 -10.01
C GLN A 132 14.43 -4.89 -11.11
N ILE A 133 13.93 -6.00 -11.66
CA ILE A 133 14.67 -6.87 -12.58
C ILE A 133 14.63 -6.43 -14.04
N GLU A 134 13.91 -5.36 -14.35
CA GLU A 134 13.61 -4.90 -15.71
C GLU A 134 14.88 -4.58 -16.52
N VAL A 135 15.94 -4.11 -15.84
CA VAL A 135 17.23 -3.82 -16.47
C VAL A 135 17.83 -5.06 -17.16
N ALA A 136 17.61 -6.25 -16.61
CA ALA A 136 18.06 -7.50 -17.23
C ALA A 136 17.30 -7.84 -18.52
N LEU A 137 16.13 -7.24 -18.74
CA LEU A 137 15.33 -7.34 -19.97
C LEU A 137 15.62 -6.20 -20.95
N GLY A 138 16.54 -5.28 -20.62
CA GLY A 138 16.85 -4.12 -21.44
C GLY A 138 15.81 -3.00 -21.41
N VAL A 139 14.95 -2.97 -20.38
CA VAL A 139 13.89 -1.97 -20.18
C VAL A 139 13.95 -1.39 -18.77
N ILE A 140 13.13 -0.37 -18.53
CA ILE A 140 12.93 0.20 -17.20
C ILE A 140 11.61 -0.30 -16.59
N PRO A 141 11.41 -0.19 -15.25
CA PRO A 141 10.12 -0.43 -14.61
C PRO A 141 9.01 0.41 -15.26
N GLY A 142 7.95 -0.25 -15.73
CA GLY A 142 6.83 0.38 -16.44
C GLY A 142 5.59 0.62 -15.57
N GLY A 143 5.50 -0.01 -14.41
CA GLY A 143 4.36 0.09 -13.48
C GLY A 143 4.53 1.17 -12.41
N GLY A 144 5.55 2.01 -12.50
CA GLY A 144 5.80 3.13 -11.59
C GLY A 144 6.96 2.92 -10.60
N GLY A 145 7.77 1.88 -10.79
CA GLY A 145 8.93 1.57 -9.94
C GLY A 145 9.89 2.74 -9.83
N THR A 146 10.30 3.35 -10.95
CA THR A 146 11.23 4.49 -10.97
C THR A 146 10.73 5.67 -10.14
N VAL A 147 9.44 5.95 -10.17
CA VAL A 147 8.84 7.10 -9.48
C VAL A 147 8.61 6.79 -8.00
N ARG A 148 8.01 5.63 -7.70
CA ARG A 148 7.61 5.30 -6.32
C ARG A 148 8.79 4.88 -5.46
N LEU A 149 9.68 4.02 -5.97
CA LEU A 149 10.83 3.57 -5.18
C LEU A 149 11.76 4.73 -4.82
N SER A 150 12.04 5.66 -5.75
CA SER A 150 12.90 6.82 -5.47
C SER A 150 12.33 7.74 -4.38
N ARG A 151 11.00 7.82 -4.27
CA ARG A 151 10.32 8.55 -3.19
C ARG A 151 10.39 7.82 -1.84
N LEU A 152 10.49 6.50 -1.84
CA LEU A 152 10.55 5.68 -0.63
C LEU A 152 11.96 5.63 -0.01
N VAL A 153 12.99 5.38 -0.85
CA VAL A 153 14.36 5.08 -0.37
C VAL A 153 15.39 6.16 -0.76
N GLY A 154 14.93 7.22 -1.43
CA GLY A 154 15.80 8.24 -1.98
C GLY A 154 16.44 7.83 -3.31
N GLN A 155 16.88 8.83 -4.09
CA GLN A 155 17.33 8.63 -5.48
C GLN A 155 18.54 7.70 -5.58
N SER A 156 19.53 7.83 -4.69
CA SER A 156 20.77 7.04 -4.77
C SER A 156 20.51 5.55 -4.55
N LYS A 157 19.73 5.19 -3.52
CA LYS A 157 19.40 3.77 -3.24
C LYS A 157 18.46 3.19 -4.30
N ALA A 158 17.52 3.98 -4.80
CA ALA A 158 16.67 3.57 -5.91
C ALA A 158 17.48 3.32 -7.18
N MET A 159 18.49 4.16 -7.48
CA MET A 159 19.40 3.98 -8.61
C MET A 159 20.16 2.66 -8.50
N GLU A 160 20.78 2.39 -7.34
CA GLU A 160 21.48 1.12 -7.07
C GLU A 160 20.60 -0.10 -7.38
N ILE A 161 19.36 -0.12 -6.83
CA ILE A 161 18.41 -1.23 -7.00
C ILE A 161 18.03 -1.41 -8.48
N MET A 162 17.78 -0.32 -9.19
CA MET A 162 17.26 -0.38 -10.56
C MET A 162 18.33 -0.70 -11.60
N VAL A 163 19.56 -0.23 -11.42
CA VAL A 163 20.60 -0.47 -12.43
C VAL A 163 21.37 -1.77 -12.21
N SER A 164 21.37 -2.30 -10.99
CA SER A 164 21.90 -3.64 -10.71
C SER A 164 20.90 -4.74 -11.03
N GLY A 165 19.62 -4.51 -10.75
CA GLY A 165 18.57 -5.52 -10.83
C GLY A 165 18.70 -6.61 -9.75
N GLU A 166 19.62 -6.46 -8.81
CA GLU A 166 19.88 -7.44 -7.75
C GLU A 166 18.76 -7.48 -6.72
N PRO A 167 18.39 -8.67 -6.23
CA PRO A 167 17.43 -8.79 -5.13
C PRO A 167 17.99 -8.22 -3.82
N LEU A 168 17.15 -7.46 -3.11
CA LEU A 168 17.40 -7.01 -1.74
C LEU A 168 16.53 -7.77 -0.75
N SER A 169 17.06 -7.98 0.45
CA SER A 169 16.29 -8.49 1.57
C SER A 169 15.30 -7.44 2.10
N ALA A 170 14.22 -7.92 2.73
CA ALA A 170 13.29 -7.07 3.44
C ALA A 170 13.99 -6.25 4.55
N GLU A 171 15.02 -6.81 5.19
CA GLU A 171 15.80 -6.12 6.23
C GLU A 171 16.56 -4.92 5.66
N GLU A 172 17.22 -5.07 4.52
CA GLU A 172 17.92 -3.95 3.84
C GLU A 172 16.93 -2.84 3.47
N LEU A 173 15.77 -3.21 2.91
CA LEU A 173 14.73 -2.23 2.59
C LEU A 173 14.13 -1.56 3.83
N TYR A 174 13.99 -2.28 4.93
CA TYR A 174 13.55 -1.71 6.20
C TYR A 174 14.52 -0.63 6.70
N ARG A 175 15.83 -0.89 6.62
CA ARG A 175 16.88 0.07 7.04
C ARG A 175 16.86 1.38 6.24
N VAL A 176 16.41 1.35 4.99
CA VAL A 176 16.36 2.53 4.09
C VAL A 176 14.95 3.09 3.90
N GLY A 177 13.95 2.60 4.64
CA GLY A 177 12.58 3.11 4.60
C GLY A 177 11.70 2.52 3.50
N GLY A 178 12.19 1.57 2.72
CA GLY A 178 11.40 0.86 1.70
C GLY A 178 10.37 -0.11 2.28
N VAL A 179 10.58 -0.59 3.52
CA VAL A 179 9.62 -1.40 4.31
C VAL A 179 9.38 -0.70 5.64
N ASN A 180 8.13 -0.66 6.09
CA ASN A 180 7.74 0.03 7.32
C ASN A 180 7.88 -0.85 8.57
N ARG A 181 7.62 -2.16 8.45
CA ARG A 181 7.70 -3.12 9.56
C ARG A 181 8.17 -4.48 9.08
N LEU A 182 9.03 -5.11 9.88
CA LEU A 182 9.43 -6.50 9.73
C LEU A 182 8.79 -7.34 10.82
N TYR A 183 8.35 -8.54 10.43
CA TYR A 183 7.79 -9.51 11.35
C TYR A 183 8.38 -10.90 11.07
N PRO A 184 8.39 -11.82 12.05
CA PRO A 184 8.64 -13.23 11.77
C PRO A 184 7.64 -13.73 10.71
N ASP A 185 8.08 -14.58 9.78
CA ASP A 185 7.24 -15.04 8.67
C ASP A 185 5.91 -15.65 9.14
N ALA A 186 5.95 -16.43 10.24
CA ALA A 186 4.76 -17.06 10.80
C ALA A 186 3.74 -16.08 11.41
N GLU A 187 4.18 -14.87 11.81
CA GLU A 187 3.33 -13.86 12.44
C GLU A 187 2.92 -12.75 11.46
N LEU A 188 3.55 -12.68 10.29
CA LEU A 188 3.48 -11.54 9.38
C LEU A 188 2.04 -11.08 9.11
N ARG A 189 1.17 -11.99 8.68
CA ARG A 189 -0.21 -11.64 8.29
C ARG A 189 -1.02 -11.16 9.50
N GLU A 190 -0.95 -11.86 10.60
CA GLU A 190 -1.66 -11.51 11.83
C GLU A 190 -1.23 -10.12 12.32
N ARG A 191 0.07 -9.90 12.44
CA ARG A 191 0.64 -8.61 12.88
C ARG A 191 0.33 -7.47 11.91
N THR A 192 0.23 -7.75 10.62
CA THR A 192 -0.20 -6.75 9.62
C THR A 192 -1.67 -6.38 9.81
N ILE A 193 -2.54 -7.36 10.06
CA ILE A 193 -3.97 -7.13 10.35
C ILE A 193 -4.14 -6.33 11.65
N GLU A 194 -3.41 -6.66 12.71
CA GLU A 194 -3.40 -5.89 13.96
C GLU A 194 -3.00 -4.43 13.72
N TRP A 195 -1.97 -4.21 12.92
CA TRP A 195 -1.55 -2.85 12.57
C TRP A 195 -2.59 -2.11 11.72
N ALA A 196 -3.23 -2.79 10.78
CA ALA A 196 -4.34 -2.25 10.02
C ALA A 196 -5.52 -1.89 10.93
N ALA A 197 -5.84 -2.74 11.91
CA ALA A 197 -6.90 -2.50 12.91
C ALA A 197 -6.58 -1.27 13.79
N LEU A 198 -5.32 -1.08 14.18
CA LEU A 198 -4.88 0.13 14.87
C LEU A 198 -5.12 1.39 14.02
N ILE A 199 -4.82 1.34 12.70
CA ILE A 199 -5.08 2.46 11.79
C ILE A 199 -6.59 2.74 11.69
N THR A 200 -7.42 1.70 11.59
CA THR A 200 -8.87 1.87 11.45
C THR A 200 -9.54 2.32 12.75
N SER A 201 -8.89 2.20 13.91
CA SER A 201 -9.36 2.74 15.17
C SER A 201 -9.23 4.28 15.25
N ARG A 202 -8.52 4.90 14.31
CA ARG A 202 -8.31 6.35 14.28
C ARG A 202 -9.42 7.05 13.49
N PRO A 203 -9.71 8.33 13.78
CA PRO A 203 -10.72 9.09 13.04
C PRO A 203 -10.47 9.05 11.52
N ARG A 204 -11.41 8.48 10.78
CA ARG A 204 -11.30 8.26 9.32
C ARG A 204 -10.92 9.53 8.57
N ARG A 205 -11.54 10.67 8.90
CA ARG A 205 -11.27 11.96 8.23
C ARG A 205 -9.81 12.36 8.40
N ALA A 206 -9.25 12.22 9.60
CA ALA A 206 -7.85 12.56 9.89
C ALA A 206 -6.88 11.61 9.18
N VAL A 207 -7.14 10.29 9.17
CA VAL A 207 -6.31 9.30 8.47
C VAL A 207 -6.23 9.63 6.97
N LEU A 208 -7.36 9.84 6.32
CA LEU A 208 -7.40 10.15 4.88
C LEU A 208 -6.86 11.55 4.55
N ALA A 209 -7.00 12.50 5.45
CA ALA A 209 -6.43 13.84 5.30
C ALA A 209 -4.90 13.81 5.36
N ASN A 210 -4.32 13.05 6.31
CA ASN A 210 -2.87 12.81 6.36
C ASN A 210 -2.35 12.18 5.07
N LYS A 211 -3.01 11.11 4.58
CA LYS A 211 -2.66 10.50 3.29
C LYS A 211 -2.68 11.53 2.16
N ARG A 212 -3.76 12.32 2.06
CA ARG A 212 -3.88 13.35 1.02
C ARG A 212 -2.76 14.38 1.11
N GLY A 213 -2.47 14.90 2.29
CA GLY A 213 -1.41 15.90 2.50
C GLY A 213 -0.04 15.37 2.08
N LEU A 214 0.31 14.15 2.53
CA LEU A 214 1.57 13.50 2.18
C LEU A 214 1.73 13.27 0.67
N LEU A 215 0.70 12.76 0.00
CA LEU A 215 0.77 12.50 -1.45
C LEU A 215 0.80 13.79 -2.27
N GLN A 216 0.04 14.80 -1.89
CA GLN A 216 0.00 16.08 -2.61
C GLN A 216 1.27 16.92 -2.42
N ALA A 217 1.97 16.78 -1.28
CA ALA A 217 3.22 17.48 -1.02
C ALA A 217 4.33 17.14 -2.05
N TRP A 218 4.25 15.98 -2.71
CA TRP A 218 5.19 15.60 -3.77
C TRP A 218 4.87 16.20 -5.15
N ASP A 219 3.66 16.72 -5.33
CA ASP A 219 3.19 17.18 -6.64
C ASP A 219 3.32 18.71 -6.78
N VAL A 220 3.72 19.44 -5.72
CA VAL A 220 3.83 20.91 -5.68
C VAL A 220 5.13 21.36 -5.01
N ASP A 221 5.48 22.64 -5.15
CA ASP A 221 6.60 23.23 -4.42
C ASP A 221 6.32 23.32 -2.91
N ASN A 222 7.39 23.50 -2.11
CA ASN A 222 7.31 23.47 -0.65
C ASN A 222 6.36 24.53 -0.06
N GLU A 223 6.29 25.75 -0.64
CA GLU A 223 5.40 26.79 -0.13
C GLU A 223 3.93 26.42 -0.33
N ASN A 224 3.59 25.90 -1.51
CA ASN A 224 2.24 25.44 -1.81
C ASN A 224 1.90 24.17 -1.02
N ALA A 225 2.86 23.27 -0.74
CA ALA A 225 2.66 22.11 0.13
C ALA A 225 2.26 22.55 1.54
N LEU A 226 2.99 23.50 2.16
CA LEU A 226 2.67 24.03 3.48
C LEU A 226 1.32 24.76 3.54
N ARG A 227 0.98 25.54 2.50
CA ARG A 227 -0.35 26.17 2.40
C ARG A 227 -1.46 25.12 2.33
N LEU A 228 -1.25 24.05 1.54
CA LEU A 228 -2.22 22.96 1.41
C LEU A 228 -2.41 22.21 2.73
N GLU A 229 -1.32 21.95 3.47
CA GLU A 229 -1.39 21.38 4.81
C GLU A 229 -2.25 22.22 5.74
N GLY A 230 -2.07 23.55 5.75
CA GLY A 230 -2.90 24.47 6.52
C GLY A 230 -4.38 24.40 6.14
N PHE A 231 -4.71 24.34 4.85
CA PHE A 231 -6.09 24.16 4.40
C PHE A 231 -6.67 22.81 4.84
N ILE A 232 -5.91 21.73 4.72
CA ILE A 232 -6.34 20.38 5.16
C ILE A 232 -6.58 20.40 6.66
N PHE A 233 -5.66 20.93 7.46
CA PHE A 233 -5.80 21.03 8.91
C PHE A 233 -7.08 21.81 9.29
N ASN A 234 -7.25 23.02 8.75
CA ASN A 234 -8.43 23.83 9.05
C ASN A 234 -9.74 23.14 8.65
N SER A 235 -9.75 22.35 7.56
CA SER A 235 -10.94 21.61 7.13
C SER A 235 -11.36 20.49 8.10
N LEU A 236 -10.46 20.07 8.98
CA LEU A 236 -10.71 19.05 9.99
C LEU A 236 -11.23 19.66 11.30
N MET A 237 -11.05 20.97 11.53
CA MET A 237 -11.41 21.64 12.77
C MET A 237 -12.93 21.79 12.87
N THR A 238 -13.59 20.80 13.42
CA THR A 238 -15.04 20.79 13.72
C THR A 238 -15.29 20.77 15.23
N PRO A 239 -16.53 21.03 15.69
CA PRO A 239 -16.84 20.93 17.11
C PRO A 239 -16.42 19.60 17.76
N ASP A 240 -16.52 18.48 17.03
CA ASP A 240 -16.14 17.15 17.54
C ASP A 240 -14.62 17.05 17.78
N GLU A 241 -13.80 17.58 16.87
CA GLU A 241 -12.34 17.62 17.06
C GLU A 241 -11.94 18.56 18.20
N ILE A 242 -12.62 19.68 18.36
CA ILE A 242 -12.38 20.58 19.50
C ILE A 242 -12.74 19.91 20.83
N GLU A 243 -13.82 19.14 20.90
CA GLU A 243 -14.12 18.34 22.11
C GLU A 243 -13.05 17.28 22.38
N ARG A 244 -12.51 16.63 21.34
CA ARG A 244 -11.37 15.72 21.50
C ARG A 244 -10.15 16.45 22.08
N PHE A 245 -9.83 17.65 21.62
CA PHE A 245 -8.73 18.45 22.18
C PHE A 245 -8.94 18.75 23.66
N ARG A 246 -10.16 19.15 24.05
CA ARG A 246 -10.50 19.38 25.45
C ARG A 246 -10.36 18.10 26.29
N LEU A 247 -10.80 16.97 25.77
CA LEU A 247 -10.66 15.67 26.45
C LEU A 247 -9.18 15.31 26.64
N ILE A 248 -8.36 15.45 25.60
CA ILE A 248 -6.92 15.18 25.68
C ILE A 248 -6.27 16.12 26.71
N GLN A 249 -6.58 17.43 26.66
CA GLN A 249 -6.06 18.39 27.61
C GLN A 249 -6.46 18.02 29.06
N SER A 250 -7.71 17.67 29.30
CA SER A 250 -8.17 17.29 30.65
C SER A 250 -7.44 16.05 31.20
N ARG A 251 -7.02 15.12 30.33
CA ARG A 251 -6.23 13.96 30.76
C ARG A 251 -4.79 14.35 31.13
N TYR A 252 -4.16 15.25 30.37
CA TYR A 252 -2.87 15.82 30.74
C TYR A 252 -2.94 16.55 32.08
N ASP A 253 -3.98 17.35 32.29
CA ASP A 253 -4.21 18.07 33.56
C ASP A 253 -4.40 17.11 34.74
N ALA A 254 -4.93 15.90 34.47
CA ALA A 254 -5.07 14.82 35.44
C ALA A 254 -3.80 13.95 35.61
N GLY A 255 -2.71 14.28 34.91
CA GLY A 255 -1.41 13.62 35.08
C GLY A 255 -1.19 12.39 34.17
N ALA A 256 -2.00 12.20 33.12
CA ALA A 256 -1.74 11.16 32.14
C ALA A 256 -0.46 11.43 31.36
N ASP A 257 0.34 10.38 31.05
CA ASP A 257 1.45 10.53 30.13
C ASP A 257 0.97 10.76 28.68
N SER A 258 1.92 11.18 27.80
CA SER A 258 1.57 11.58 26.44
C SER A 258 0.84 10.51 25.63
N TRP A 259 1.18 9.23 25.76
CA TRP A 259 0.53 8.16 25.00
C TRP A 259 -0.83 7.81 25.60
N GLN A 260 -0.91 7.69 26.94
CA GLN A 260 -2.15 7.40 27.66
C GLN A 260 -3.22 8.47 27.41
N ALA A 261 -2.81 9.74 27.31
CA ALA A 261 -3.75 10.82 27.01
C ALA A 261 -4.45 10.63 25.65
N TYR A 262 -3.76 10.04 24.66
CA TYR A 262 -4.29 9.81 23.30
C TYR A 262 -4.96 8.45 23.10
N GLU A 263 -5.03 7.58 24.10
CA GLU A 263 -5.83 6.35 24.05
C GLU A 263 -7.32 6.70 24.12
N LEU A 264 -7.85 7.11 22.97
CA LEU A 264 -9.28 7.38 22.85
C LEU A 264 -10.05 6.05 22.89
N PRO A 265 -11.24 6.02 23.54
CA PRO A 265 -12.13 4.89 23.39
C PRO A 265 -12.37 4.64 21.91
N THR A 266 -12.26 3.38 21.47
CA THR A 266 -12.63 2.99 20.12
C THR A 266 -14.05 3.49 19.86
N GLU A 267 -14.20 4.45 18.94
CA GLU A 267 -15.55 4.91 18.57
C GLU A 267 -16.35 3.70 18.13
N ARG A 268 -17.51 3.50 18.74
CA ARG A 268 -18.49 2.57 18.20
C ARG A 268 -18.74 3.02 16.76
N THR A 269 -18.28 2.21 15.80
CA THR A 269 -18.52 2.36 14.37
C THR A 269 -20.02 2.30 14.13
N GLY A 270 -20.69 3.44 14.20
CA GLY A 270 -22.14 3.51 14.10
C GLY A 270 -22.65 4.94 14.00
N ARG A 271 -22.11 5.73 13.07
CA ARG A 271 -22.84 6.84 12.44
C ARG A 271 -22.48 6.91 10.95
N PRO A 272 -23.49 7.11 10.10
CA PRO A 272 -23.37 7.06 8.64
C PRO A 272 -22.43 8.09 8.05
#